data_4b24b2dac470e0d05596ef51cf9faf77
#
_entry.id   4b24b2dac470e0d05596ef51cf9faf77
#
_cell.length_a   1.000
_cell.length_b   1.000
_cell.length_c   1.000
_cell.angle_alpha   90.00
_cell.angle_beta   90.00
_cell.angle_gamma   90.00
#
_symmetry.space_group_name_H-M   'P 1'
#
loop_
_entity.id
_entity.type
_entity.pdbx_description
1 polymer ?
#
loop_
_entity_poly.entity_id
_entity_poly.type
_entity_poly.pdbx_seq_one_letter_code
_entity_poly.pdbx_strand_id
1 'polypeptide(L)'
;EETLSETEIEKKLKELGDFDPTLELSQFKMPGMDLLNDYGAGKIEIDKEELENNKNRIVETLGHYKIGIASISATVGPTITLYEIIPEAGIRISKIKNLEDDIALSLAAEGIRIIAPIPGRGTIGIEVPNAKKNTVSMLEVLKSEKFQNCNMELPIAFGKTISNETFVVDLAKMPHLLMAGATGQGKSVGLNAILASLLYKKHPSQVKFVLVDPKKVELTLFNKIERHYLAKLPDDGEAIITDTKKVVNTVNSLCIEMDDRYELCKQAQCRNIKEYNAKFITRRLNPN
;
A
#
# COMPACT_ATOMS: atom_id res chain seq x y z
N GLU A 1 -38.53 28.30 18.55
CA GLU A 1 -37.47 28.24 17.53
C GLU A 1 -38.15 28.36 16.16
N GLU A 2 -37.83 29.41 15.41
CA GLU A 2 -38.32 29.59 14.05
C GLU A 2 -37.72 28.49 13.16
N THR A 3 -38.54 27.55 12.76
CA THR A 3 -38.15 26.54 11.77
C THR A 3 -38.05 27.21 10.40
N LEU A 4 -36.79 27.34 9.91
CA LEU A 4 -36.54 27.87 8.58
C LEU A 4 -37.19 26.98 7.51
N SER A 5 -37.75 27.60 6.48
CA SER A 5 -38.29 26.87 5.33
C SER A 5 -37.16 26.21 4.54
N GLU A 6 -37.45 25.13 3.82
CA GLU A 6 -36.45 24.42 2.98
C GLU A 6 -35.73 25.34 2.00
N THR A 7 -36.42 26.30 1.43
CA THR A 7 -35.87 27.30 0.52
C THR A 7 -34.90 28.28 1.19
N GLU A 8 -35.15 28.66 2.45
CA GLU A 8 -34.25 29.49 3.24
C GLU A 8 -33.02 28.73 3.69
N ILE A 9 -33.18 27.44 4.02
CA ILE A 9 -32.05 26.54 4.33
C ILE A 9 -31.16 26.40 3.10
N GLU A 10 -31.70 26.13 1.91
CA GLU A 10 -30.91 26.02 0.69
C GLU A 10 -30.19 27.32 0.31
N LYS A 11 -30.82 28.48 0.55
CA LYS A 11 -30.17 29.76 0.31
C LYS A 11 -28.98 29.98 1.25
N LYS A 12 -29.15 29.70 2.55
CA LYS A 12 -28.10 29.80 3.55
C LYS A 12 -26.93 28.80 3.27
N LEU A 13 -27.24 27.57 2.84
CA LEU A 13 -26.24 26.58 2.47
C LEU A 13 -25.41 27.05 1.27
N LYS A 14 -26.05 27.67 0.28
CA LYS A 14 -25.34 28.27 -0.87
C LYS A 14 -24.45 29.45 -0.49
N GLU A 15 -24.90 30.29 0.46
CA GLU A 15 -24.10 31.41 0.93
C GLU A 15 -22.90 31.00 1.79
N LEU A 16 -23.03 29.94 2.60
CA LEU A 16 -21.98 29.43 3.47
C LEU A 16 -20.94 28.57 2.70
N GLY A 17 -21.35 27.95 1.61
CA GLY A 17 -20.53 26.99 0.88
C GLY A 17 -20.19 25.71 1.68
N ASP A 18 -19.40 24.84 1.08
CA ASP A 18 -18.95 23.60 1.71
C ASP A 18 -18.01 23.90 2.90
N PHE A 19 -18.12 23.08 3.93
CA PHE A 19 -17.21 23.15 5.08
C PHE A 19 -15.86 22.51 4.72
N ASP A 20 -14.78 23.25 4.98
CA ASP A 20 -13.43 22.71 4.84
C ASP A 20 -12.95 22.11 6.18
N PRO A 21 -12.81 20.78 6.29
CA PRO A 21 -12.37 20.14 7.53
C PRO A 21 -10.90 20.42 7.89
N THR A 22 -10.14 21.08 7.02
CA THR A 22 -8.74 21.44 7.29
C THR A 22 -8.60 22.77 8.04
N LEU A 23 -9.68 23.55 8.18
CA LEU A 23 -9.66 24.88 8.78
C LEU A 23 -9.18 24.91 10.24
N GLU A 24 -9.50 23.87 11.03
CA GLU A 24 -9.04 23.78 12.42
C GLU A 24 -7.51 23.72 12.55
N LEU A 25 -6.83 23.24 11.52
CA LEU A 25 -5.38 23.14 11.43
C LEU A 25 -4.86 23.92 10.20
N SER A 26 -5.41 25.09 9.92
CA SER A 26 -5.13 25.91 8.74
C SER A 26 -3.65 26.29 8.58
N GLN A 27 -2.87 26.31 9.66
CA GLN A 27 -1.43 26.59 9.62
C GLN A 27 -0.57 25.32 9.38
N PHE A 28 -1.17 24.14 9.37
CA PHE A 28 -0.44 22.93 9.11
C PHE A 28 0.01 22.88 7.64
N LYS A 29 1.29 22.65 7.43
CA LYS A 29 1.86 22.49 6.09
C LYS A 29 2.15 21.02 5.83
N MET A 30 1.61 20.49 4.77
CA MET A 30 1.93 19.14 4.31
C MET A 30 3.43 19.00 4.03
N PRO A 31 4.04 17.83 4.29
CA PRO A 31 5.46 17.61 3.99
C PRO A 31 5.73 17.77 2.50
N GLY A 32 6.78 18.52 2.16
CA GLY A 32 7.22 18.73 0.78
C GLY A 32 8.04 17.54 0.27
N MET A 33 8.04 17.35 -1.05
CA MET A 33 8.84 16.30 -1.70
C MET A 33 10.36 16.51 -1.56
N ASP A 34 10.79 17.71 -1.23
CA ASP A 34 12.18 18.13 -0.96
C ASP A 34 12.76 17.47 0.30
N LEU A 35 11.91 16.95 1.19
CA LEU A 35 12.33 16.20 2.38
C LEU A 35 12.81 14.77 2.06
N LEU A 36 12.54 14.29 0.86
CA LEU A 36 12.92 12.95 0.42
C LEU A 36 14.19 13.00 -0.43
N ASN A 37 15.07 12.02 -0.22
CA ASN A 37 16.28 11.92 -1.01
C ASN A 37 15.96 11.57 -2.46
N ASP A 38 16.57 12.32 -3.38
CA ASP A 38 16.52 12.02 -4.80
C ASP A 38 17.73 11.15 -5.18
N TYR A 39 17.45 9.90 -5.51
CA TYR A 39 18.47 8.95 -6.00
C TYR A 39 18.56 8.94 -7.53
N GLY A 40 17.93 9.89 -8.21
CA GLY A 40 17.77 9.91 -9.64
C GLY A 40 16.71 8.92 -10.13
N ALA A 41 16.19 9.13 -11.34
CA ALA A 41 15.34 8.14 -12.00
C ALA A 41 16.24 6.95 -12.40
N GLY A 42 16.26 5.91 -11.59
CA GLY A 42 17.03 4.71 -11.86
C GLY A 42 16.57 4.11 -13.19
N LYS A 43 17.37 4.29 -14.24
CA LYS A 43 17.18 3.48 -15.45
C LYS A 43 17.47 2.04 -15.06
N ILE A 44 16.49 1.16 -15.27
CA ILE A 44 16.70 -0.27 -15.13
C ILE A 44 17.80 -0.63 -16.13
N GLU A 45 18.99 -0.94 -15.63
CA GLU A 45 20.06 -1.47 -16.46
C GLU A 45 19.66 -2.90 -16.85
N ILE A 46 19.33 -3.09 -18.10
CA ILE A 46 19.01 -4.43 -18.63
C ILE A 46 20.33 -5.11 -19.00
N ASP A 47 20.71 -6.10 -18.23
CA ASP A 47 21.78 -7.01 -18.61
C ASP A 47 21.24 -8.05 -19.59
N LYS A 48 21.52 -7.82 -20.87
CA LYS A 48 21.06 -8.72 -21.93
C LYS A 48 21.70 -10.11 -21.87
N GLU A 49 22.92 -10.19 -21.38
CA GLU A 49 23.64 -11.45 -21.25
C GLU A 49 23.01 -12.28 -20.11
N GLU A 50 22.73 -11.67 -18.96
CA GLU A 50 22.01 -12.33 -17.87
C GLU A 50 20.63 -12.83 -18.34
N LEU A 51 19.90 -12.00 -19.09
CA LEU A 51 18.57 -12.37 -19.60
C LEU A 51 18.61 -13.60 -20.50
N GLU A 52 19.50 -13.62 -21.49
CA GLU A 52 19.60 -14.75 -22.42
C GLU A 52 20.15 -16.00 -21.72
N ASN A 53 21.11 -15.87 -20.82
CA ASN A 53 21.64 -16.97 -20.04
C ASN A 53 20.56 -17.60 -19.16
N ASN A 54 19.79 -16.82 -18.44
CA ASN A 54 18.71 -17.32 -17.61
C ASN A 54 17.62 -18.00 -18.44
N LYS A 55 17.21 -17.38 -19.55
CA LYS A 55 16.27 -17.95 -20.51
C LYS A 55 16.72 -19.32 -20.99
N ASN A 56 17.98 -19.44 -21.45
CA ASN A 56 18.53 -20.68 -21.97
C ASN A 56 18.57 -21.76 -20.89
N ARG A 57 19.00 -21.44 -19.67
CA ARG A 57 19.01 -22.36 -18.53
C ARG A 57 17.60 -22.84 -18.14
N ILE A 58 16.61 -21.99 -18.17
CA ILE A 58 15.21 -22.38 -17.92
C ILE A 58 14.75 -23.39 -18.98
N VAL A 59 14.98 -23.09 -20.26
CA VAL A 59 14.57 -23.94 -21.37
C VAL A 59 15.30 -25.30 -21.31
N GLU A 60 16.60 -25.28 -21.06
CA GLU A 60 17.43 -26.51 -20.94
C GLU A 60 16.99 -27.37 -19.75
N THR A 61 16.77 -26.75 -18.57
CA THR A 61 16.33 -27.47 -17.38
C THR A 61 14.98 -28.16 -17.62
N LEU A 62 14.00 -27.43 -18.16
CA LEU A 62 12.69 -28.00 -18.49
C LEU A 62 12.81 -29.09 -19.57
N GLY A 63 13.70 -28.92 -20.53
CA GLY A 63 14.00 -29.92 -21.57
C GLY A 63 14.52 -31.23 -21.01
N HIS A 64 15.42 -31.21 -20.00
CA HIS A 64 15.91 -32.41 -19.31
C HIS A 64 14.79 -33.24 -18.69
N TYR A 65 13.71 -32.59 -18.25
CA TYR A 65 12.49 -33.24 -17.72
C TYR A 65 11.44 -33.54 -18.79
N LYS A 66 11.80 -33.43 -20.09
CA LYS A 66 10.92 -33.70 -21.23
C LYS A 66 9.68 -32.75 -21.23
N ILE A 67 9.89 -31.50 -20.84
CA ILE A 67 8.91 -30.44 -20.87
C ILE A 67 9.30 -29.50 -22.01
N GLY A 68 8.58 -29.60 -23.14
CA GLY A 68 8.77 -28.69 -24.28
C GLY A 68 8.10 -27.33 -24.02
N ILE A 69 8.77 -26.29 -24.51
CA ILE A 69 8.29 -24.90 -24.42
C ILE A 69 8.00 -24.39 -25.82
N ALA A 70 6.75 -23.94 -26.05
CA ALA A 70 6.33 -23.33 -27.31
C ALA A 70 6.88 -21.90 -27.46
N SER A 71 6.91 -21.12 -26.38
CA SER A 71 7.48 -19.76 -26.35
C SER A 71 7.92 -19.36 -24.96
N ILE A 72 8.91 -18.45 -24.91
CA ILE A 72 9.38 -17.80 -23.69
C ILE A 72 9.63 -16.31 -23.97
N SER A 73 9.11 -15.45 -23.11
CA SER A 73 9.35 -14.00 -23.10
C SER A 73 9.82 -13.55 -21.73
N ALA A 74 10.54 -12.43 -21.65
CA ALA A 74 11.04 -11.89 -20.40
C ALA A 74 10.60 -10.43 -20.21
N THR A 75 10.10 -10.10 -19.02
CA THR A 75 9.80 -8.74 -18.58
C THR A 75 10.71 -8.40 -17.41
N VAL A 76 11.57 -7.38 -17.59
CA VAL A 76 12.55 -6.97 -16.59
C VAL A 76 11.93 -5.95 -15.65
N GLY A 77 11.84 -6.28 -14.37
CA GLY A 77 11.45 -5.38 -13.31
C GLY A 77 12.65 -4.82 -12.53
N PRO A 78 12.40 -3.96 -11.53
CA PRO A 78 13.47 -3.34 -10.73
C PRO A 78 14.32 -4.34 -9.95
N THR A 79 13.72 -5.40 -9.42
CA THR A 79 14.36 -6.37 -8.53
C THR A 79 14.29 -7.80 -9.02
N ILE A 80 13.31 -8.10 -9.87
CA ILE A 80 13.07 -9.43 -10.43
C ILE A 80 12.79 -9.33 -11.93
N THR A 81 13.09 -10.39 -12.66
CA THR A 81 12.70 -10.58 -14.05
C THR A 81 11.65 -11.68 -14.11
N LEU A 82 10.53 -11.42 -14.78
CA LEU A 82 9.47 -12.39 -15.03
C LEU A 82 9.71 -13.06 -16.39
N TYR A 83 9.97 -14.36 -16.39
CA TYR A 83 9.98 -15.20 -17.60
C TYR A 83 8.58 -15.82 -17.77
N GLU A 84 7.88 -15.40 -18.81
CA GLU A 84 6.56 -15.98 -19.15
C GLU A 84 6.78 -17.08 -20.17
N ILE A 85 6.34 -18.29 -19.83
CA ILE A 85 6.45 -19.46 -20.70
C ILE A 85 5.10 -19.98 -21.11
N ILE A 86 5.01 -20.46 -22.35
CA ILE A 86 3.89 -21.22 -22.87
C ILE A 86 4.41 -22.65 -23.09
N PRO A 87 3.98 -23.63 -22.29
CA PRO A 87 4.39 -25.02 -22.52
C PRO A 87 3.72 -25.58 -23.78
N GLU A 88 4.33 -26.61 -24.34
CA GLU A 88 3.72 -27.38 -25.43
C GLU A 88 2.42 -28.06 -24.99
N ALA A 89 1.57 -28.39 -25.96
CA ALA A 89 0.29 -29.03 -25.69
C ALA A 89 0.46 -30.40 -24.98
N GLY A 90 -0.41 -30.64 -23.99
CA GLY A 90 -0.41 -31.89 -23.20
C GLY A 90 0.49 -31.88 -21.96
N ILE A 91 1.24 -30.80 -21.70
CA ILE A 91 2.09 -30.67 -20.50
C ILE A 91 1.23 -30.21 -19.32
N ARG A 92 1.28 -30.96 -18.21
CA ARG A 92 0.59 -30.60 -16.98
C ARG A 92 1.34 -29.50 -16.22
N ILE A 93 0.64 -28.44 -15.81
CA ILE A 93 1.19 -27.31 -15.04
C ILE A 93 1.91 -27.77 -13.76
N SER A 94 1.38 -28.78 -13.07
CA SER A 94 1.97 -29.33 -11.84
C SER A 94 3.40 -29.86 -12.05
N LYS A 95 3.71 -30.39 -13.24
CA LYS A 95 5.08 -30.84 -13.54
C LYS A 95 6.08 -29.68 -13.51
N ILE A 96 5.68 -28.50 -14.02
CA ILE A 96 6.55 -27.32 -14.04
C ILE A 96 6.67 -26.74 -12.63
N LYS A 97 5.56 -26.66 -11.87
CA LYS A 97 5.59 -26.20 -10.49
C LYS A 97 6.53 -27.00 -9.60
N ASN A 98 6.57 -28.30 -9.76
CA ASN A 98 7.40 -29.17 -8.94
C ASN A 98 8.91 -29.07 -9.26
N LEU A 99 9.29 -28.34 -10.31
CA LEU A 99 10.68 -28.10 -10.69
C LEU A 99 11.21 -26.74 -10.21
N GLU A 100 10.50 -26.07 -9.28
CA GLU A 100 10.91 -24.76 -8.76
C GLU A 100 12.33 -24.80 -8.20
N ASP A 101 12.63 -25.79 -7.36
CA ASP A 101 13.96 -25.96 -6.76
C ASP A 101 15.05 -26.33 -7.82
N ASP A 102 14.71 -27.18 -8.78
CA ASP A 102 15.64 -27.59 -9.85
C ASP A 102 16.00 -26.41 -10.76
N ILE A 103 15.01 -25.57 -11.10
CA ILE A 103 15.22 -24.36 -11.88
C ILE A 103 16.03 -23.34 -11.07
N ALA A 104 15.71 -23.14 -9.78
CA ALA A 104 16.46 -22.23 -8.90
C ALA A 104 17.93 -22.65 -8.82
N LEU A 105 18.20 -23.95 -8.66
CA LEU A 105 19.55 -24.50 -8.63
C LEU A 105 20.29 -24.26 -9.95
N SER A 106 19.64 -24.53 -11.09
CA SER A 106 20.26 -24.33 -12.41
C SER A 106 20.62 -22.88 -12.68
N LEU A 107 19.80 -21.94 -12.18
CA LEU A 107 20.03 -20.49 -12.29
C LEU A 107 21.03 -19.96 -11.28
N ALA A 108 21.44 -20.77 -10.30
CA ALA A 108 22.21 -20.35 -9.13
C ALA A 108 21.53 -19.16 -8.40
N ALA A 109 20.18 -19.13 -8.38
CA ALA A 109 19.40 -18.08 -7.76
C ALA A 109 19.14 -18.40 -6.29
N GLU A 110 19.07 -17.37 -5.42
CA GLU A 110 18.74 -17.52 -3.98
C GLU A 110 17.34 -18.08 -3.76
N GLY A 111 16.47 -18.00 -4.76
CA GLY A 111 15.12 -18.53 -4.81
C GLY A 111 14.41 -17.97 -6.02
N ILE A 112 13.47 -18.74 -6.55
CA ILE A 112 12.58 -18.31 -7.62
C ILE A 112 11.13 -18.47 -7.14
N ARG A 113 10.19 -18.00 -7.92
CA ARG A 113 8.77 -18.24 -7.67
C ARG A 113 8.08 -18.61 -8.98
N ILE A 114 7.29 -19.68 -8.97
CA ILE A 114 6.50 -20.09 -10.13
C ILE A 114 5.05 -19.71 -9.93
N ILE A 115 4.52 -18.83 -10.80
CA ILE A 115 3.11 -18.42 -10.87
C ILE A 115 2.45 -19.20 -12.00
N ALA A 116 1.62 -20.17 -11.68
CA ALA A 116 1.05 -21.06 -12.68
C ALA A 116 -0.40 -21.43 -12.37
N PRO A 117 -1.36 -20.95 -13.17
CA PRO A 117 -1.20 -20.02 -14.30
C PRO A 117 -1.05 -18.55 -13.83
N ILE A 118 -0.52 -17.68 -14.69
CA ILE A 118 -0.63 -16.24 -14.48
C ILE A 118 -2.11 -15.84 -14.62
N PRO A 119 -2.72 -15.17 -13.62
CA PRO A 119 -4.11 -14.76 -13.69
C PRO A 119 -4.41 -13.92 -14.94
N GLY A 120 -5.41 -14.37 -15.71
CA GLY A 120 -5.86 -13.67 -16.92
C GLY A 120 -5.00 -13.85 -18.18
N ARG A 121 -3.90 -14.64 -18.14
CA ARG A 121 -2.98 -14.80 -19.30
C ARG A 121 -2.75 -16.24 -19.71
N GLY A 122 -3.22 -17.25 -19.23
CA GLY A 122 -3.02 -18.64 -19.67
C GLY A 122 -1.54 -19.07 -19.85
N THR A 123 -0.59 -18.29 -19.32
CA THR A 123 0.86 -18.52 -19.34
C THR A 123 1.36 -18.89 -17.95
N ILE A 124 2.56 -19.41 -17.86
CA ILE A 124 3.25 -19.71 -16.61
C ILE A 124 4.37 -18.69 -16.43
N GLY A 125 4.41 -18.03 -15.27
CA GLY A 125 5.46 -17.08 -14.89
C GLY A 125 6.50 -17.71 -14.00
N ILE A 126 7.76 -17.44 -14.29
CA ILE A 126 8.91 -17.77 -13.44
C ILE A 126 9.56 -16.44 -13.05
N GLU A 127 9.42 -16.05 -11.78
CA GLU A 127 10.07 -14.87 -11.23
C GLU A 127 11.46 -15.22 -10.77
N VAL A 128 12.46 -14.58 -11.38
CA VAL A 128 13.88 -14.78 -11.07
C VAL A 128 14.45 -13.48 -10.51
N PRO A 129 15.09 -13.48 -9.33
CA PRO A 129 15.76 -12.29 -8.80
C PRO A 129 16.87 -11.82 -9.74
N ASN A 130 16.91 -10.51 -10.00
CA ASN A 130 18.01 -9.92 -10.78
C ASN A 130 19.32 -9.99 -9.98
N ALA A 131 20.43 -10.27 -10.62
CA ALA A 131 21.76 -10.22 -10.00
C ALA A 131 22.06 -8.81 -9.47
N LYS A 132 21.72 -7.78 -10.24
CA LYS A 132 21.80 -6.37 -9.84
C LYS A 132 20.39 -5.82 -9.58
N LYS A 133 20.02 -5.72 -8.30
CA LYS A 133 18.72 -5.18 -7.88
C LYS A 133 18.74 -3.64 -7.90
N ASN A 134 17.74 -3.02 -8.50
CA ASN A 134 17.55 -1.58 -8.48
C ASN A 134 16.63 -1.17 -7.32
N THR A 135 17.04 -0.18 -6.55
CA THR A 135 16.23 0.36 -5.46
C THR A 135 15.20 1.35 -6.04
N VAL A 136 13.93 1.12 -5.73
CA VAL A 136 12.84 2.06 -6.03
C VAL A 136 12.76 3.09 -4.91
N SER A 137 12.98 4.36 -5.20
CA SER A 137 12.93 5.41 -4.19
C SER A 137 11.50 5.79 -3.84
N MET A 138 11.26 6.16 -2.58
CA MET A 138 9.96 6.65 -2.14
C MET A 138 9.56 7.93 -2.87
N LEU A 139 10.53 8.81 -3.15
CA LEU A 139 10.32 10.03 -3.93
C LEU A 139 9.73 9.74 -5.31
N GLU A 140 10.30 8.77 -6.03
CA GLU A 140 9.84 8.40 -7.37
C GLU A 140 8.40 7.89 -7.36
N VAL A 141 8.07 7.06 -6.37
CA VAL A 141 6.74 6.46 -6.23
C VAL A 141 5.70 7.51 -5.84
N LEU A 142 6.02 8.38 -4.88
CA LEU A 142 5.13 9.46 -4.45
C LEU A 142 4.94 10.54 -5.53
N LYS A 143 5.97 10.85 -6.33
CA LYS A 143 5.86 11.80 -7.46
C LYS A 143 5.07 11.25 -8.65
N SER A 144 4.80 9.94 -8.70
CA SER A 144 4.08 9.36 -9.84
C SER A 144 2.69 9.97 -10.01
N GLU A 145 2.27 10.18 -11.26
CA GLU A 145 0.93 10.69 -11.58
C GLU A 145 -0.17 9.81 -10.96
N LYS A 146 0.07 8.49 -10.95
CA LYS A 146 -0.87 7.52 -10.39
C LYS A 146 -1.13 7.76 -8.89
N PHE A 147 -0.09 8.14 -8.11
CA PHE A 147 -0.25 8.48 -6.70
C PHE A 147 -0.79 9.89 -6.52
N GLN A 148 -0.27 10.88 -7.27
CA GLN A 148 -0.66 12.26 -7.13
C GLN A 148 -2.13 12.51 -7.50
N ASN A 149 -2.62 11.85 -8.54
CA ASN A 149 -3.98 12.07 -9.06
C ASN A 149 -5.01 11.05 -8.54
N CYS A 150 -4.63 10.15 -7.62
CA CYS A 150 -5.58 9.17 -7.08
C CYS A 150 -6.61 9.82 -6.14
N ASN A 151 -7.88 9.40 -6.28
CA ASN A 151 -9.00 9.79 -5.43
C ASN A 151 -9.33 8.71 -4.38
N MET A 152 -8.30 8.03 -3.86
CA MET A 152 -8.44 7.01 -2.85
C MET A 152 -8.59 7.61 -1.46
N GLU A 153 -9.35 6.92 -0.59
CA GLU A 153 -9.53 7.39 0.80
C GLU A 153 -8.24 7.29 1.61
N LEU A 154 -7.54 6.16 1.54
CA LEU A 154 -6.26 5.94 2.21
C LEU A 154 -5.24 5.35 1.22
N PRO A 155 -4.66 6.16 0.30
CA PRO A 155 -3.76 5.66 -0.71
C PRO A 155 -2.40 5.26 -0.13
N ILE A 156 -1.95 4.07 -0.47
CA ILE A 156 -0.63 3.55 -0.13
C ILE A 156 0.13 3.26 -1.41
N ALA A 157 1.33 3.79 -1.51
CA ALA A 157 2.27 3.53 -2.58
C ALA A 157 3.29 2.49 -2.12
N PHE A 158 3.14 1.24 -2.57
CA PHE A 158 4.01 0.13 -2.15
C PHE A 158 5.33 0.04 -2.92
N GLY A 159 5.43 0.67 -4.08
CA GLY A 159 6.60 0.58 -4.94
C GLY A 159 6.21 0.44 -6.41
N LYS A 160 6.91 -0.40 -7.14
CA LYS A 160 6.66 -0.67 -8.56
C LYS A 160 6.37 -2.15 -8.81
N THR A 161 5.54 -2.40 -9.82
CA THR A 161 5.29 -3.73 -10.35
C THR A 161 6.49 -4.22 -11.19
N ILE A 162 6.42 -5.48 -11.63
CA ILE A 162 7.41 -6.06 -12.54
C ILE A 162 7.45 -5.27 -13.88
N SER A 163 6.30 -4.75 -14.34
CA SER A 163 6.22 -3.88 -15.51
C SER A 163 6.69 -2.43 -15.26
N ASN A 164 7.34 -2.17 -14.14
CA ASN A 164 7.85 -0.85 -13.72
C ASN A 164 6.76 0.21 -13.51
N GLU A 165 5.52 -0.18 -13.36
CA GLU A 165 4.41 0.73 -13.04
C GLU A 165 4.31 0.96 -11.53
N THR A 166 4.03 2.18 -11.10
CA THR A 166 3.76 2.46 -9.68
C THR A 166 2.55 1.67 -9.19
N PHE A 167 2.72 0.94 -8.08
CA PHE A 167 1.65 0.17 -7.45
C PHE A 167 1.05 0.95 -6.29
N VAL A 168 -0.18 1.43 -6.48
CA VAL A 168 -0.94 2.20 -5.50
C VAL A 168 -2.24 1.46 -5.18
N VAL A 169 -2.55 1.34 -3.91
CA VAL A 169 -3.78 0.69 -3.41
C VAL A 169 -4.46 1.55 -2.36
N ASP A 170 -5.75 1.32 -2.16
CA ASP A 170 -6.53 2.00 -1.13
C ASP A 170 -6.65 1.12 0.13
N LEU A 171 -6.00 1.53 1.22
CA LEU A 171 -6.08 0.82 2.49
C LEU A 171 -7.51 0.76 3.04
N ALA A 172 -8.34 1.76 2.76
CA ALA A 172 -9.74 1.76 3.18
C ALA A 172 -10.55 0.60 2.57
N LYS A 173 -10.13 0.08 1.41
CA LYS A 173 -10.72 -1.11 0.77
C LYS A 173 -10.09 -2.44 1.23
N MET A 174 -9.01 -2.34 2.02
CA MET A 174 -8.31 -3.48 2.62
C MET A 174 -8.27 -3.26 4.14
N PRO A 175 -9.39 -3.44 4.86
CA PRO A 175 -9.50 -3.05 6.27
C PRO A 175 -8.50 -3.78 7.17
N HIS A 176 -7.97 -4.91 6.72
CA HIS A 176 -6.93 -5.69 7.41
C HIS A 176 -5.79 -5.98 6.45
N LEU A 177 -4.61 -5.50 6.79
CA LEU A 177 -3.38 -5.77 6.04
C LEU A 177 -2.38 -6.50 6.93
N LEU A 178 -2.02 -7.72 6.55
CA LEU A 178 -0.93 -8.46 7.16
C LEU A 178 0.33 -8.28 6.33
N MET A 179 1.40 -7.79 6.97
CA MET A 179 2.72 -7.68 6.38
C MET A 179 3.70 -8.61 7.12
N ALA A 180 4.23 -9.59 6.43
CA ALA A 180 5.19 -10.55 6.95
C ALA A 180 6.48 -10.53 6.12
N GLY A 181 7.59 -10.87 6.75
CA GLY A 181 8.90 -10.98 6.12
C GLY A 181 9.95 -11.45 7.13
N ALA A 182 10.95 -12.19 6.66
CA ALA A 182 12.09 -12.56 7.47
C ALA A 182 12.92 -11.31 7.85
N THR A 183 13.82 -11.47 8.79
CA THR A 183 14.73 -10.39 9.20
C THR A 183 15.53 -9.89 7.99
N GLY A 184 15.59 -8.58 7.81
CA GLY A 184 16.28 -7.95 6.68
C GLY A 184 15.51 -7.91 5.36
N GLN A 185 14.32 -8.52 5.26
CA GLN A 185 13.53 -8.57 4.01
C GLN A 185 12.61 -7.36 3.80
N GLY A 186 12.83 -6.27 4.55
CA GLY A 186 12.17 -4.99 4.27
C GLY A 186 10.81 -4.77 4.93
N LYS A 187 10.36 -5.62 5.88
CA LYS A 187 9.09 -5.43 6.61
C LYS A 187 8.97 -4.00 7.20
N SER A 188 9.97 -3.55 7.93
CA SER A 188 9.97 -2.21 8.55
C SER A 188 10.02 -1.09 7.51
N VAL A 189 10.70 -1.31 6.38
CA VAL A 189 10.70 -0.37 5.25
C VAL A 189 9.30 -0.27 4.64
N GLY A 190 8.62 -1.40 4.48
CA GLY A 190 7.23 -1.43 4.00
C GLY A 190 6.27 -0.71 4.92
N LEU A 191 6.39 -0.88 6.26
CA LEU A 191 5.58 -0.13 7.24
C LEU A 191 5.83 1.38 7.13
N ASN A 192 7.09 1.79 7.02
CA ASN A 192 7.45 3.18 6.83
C ASN A 192 6.90 3.74 5.50
N ALA A 193 6.90 2.96 4.44
CA ALA A 193 6.32 3.36 3.15
C ALA A 193 4.80 3.58 3.25
N ILE A 194 4.08 2.75 4.01
CA ILE A 194 2.65 2.94 4.29
C ILE A 194 2.41 4.25 5.02
N LEU A 195 3.11 4.47 6.14
CA LEU A 195 2.95 5.68 6.93
C LEU A 195 3.34 6.92 6.13
N ALA A 196 4.48 6.90 5.42
CA ALA A 196 4.91 7.99 4.56
C ALA A 196 3.87 8.29 3.46
N SER A 197 3.31 7.28 2.80
CA SER A 197 2.27 7.49 1.79
C SER A 197 1.09 8.29 2.33
N LEU A 198 0.61 7.94 3.52
CA LEU A 198 -0.51 8.63 4.16
C LEU A 198 -0.13 10.03 4.62
N LEU A 199 1.07 10.21 5.20
CA LEU A 199 1.58 11.53 5.63
C LEU A 199 1.74 12.51 4.46
N TYR A 200 2.11 12.03 3.28
CA TYR A 200 2.27 12.86 2.08
C TYR A 200 0.96 13.10 1.31
N LYS A 201 -0.12 12.42 1.66
CA LYS A 201 -1.39 12.53 0.92
C LYS A 201 -2.55 13.03 1.75
N LYS A 202 -2.56 12.79 3.05
CA LYS A 202 -3.70 13.09 3.92
C LYS A 202 -3.36 14.12 4.99
N HIS A 203 -4.23 15.11 5.10
CA HIS A 203 -4.13 16.12 6.15
C HIS A 203 -4.42 15.48 7.53
N PRO A 204 -3.84 15.99 8.65
CA PRO A 204 -4.08 15.42 9.99
C PRO A 204 -5.55 15.46 10.44
N SER A 205 -6.38 16.30 9.86
CA SER A 205 -7.85 16.27 10.08
C SER A 205 -8.55 15.09 9.42
N GLN A 206 -7.89 14.41 8.45
CA GLN A 206 -8.46 13.32 7.67
C GLN A 206 -7.99 11.94 8.13
N VAL A 207 -6.84 11.87 8.83
CA VAL A 207 -6.27 10.61 9.28
C VAL A 207 -5.59 10.77 10.64
N LYS A 208 -5.80 9.78 11.50
CA LYS A 208 -5.09 9.61 12.77
C LYS A 208 -4.52 8.20 12.83
N PHE A 209 -3.36 8.07 13.44
CA PHE A 209 -2.69 6.79 13.66
C PHE A 209 -2.74 6.41 15.13
N VAL A 210 -3.03 5.16 15.40
CA VAL A 210 -2.76 4.50 16.67
C VAL A 210 -1.61 3.53 16.43
N LEU A 211 -0.45 3.81 17.00
CA LEU A 211 0.76 3.04 16.76
C LEU A 211 1.13 2.20 17.98
N VAL A 212 1.37 0.90 17.73
CA VAL A 212 1.80 -0.07 18.75
C VAL A 212 3.13 -0.65 18.33
N ASP A 213 4.16 -0.45 19.16
CA ASP A 213 5.51 -0.95 18.93
C ASP A 213 6.06 -1.68 20.18
N PRO A 214 5.75 -2.97 20.36
CA PRO A 214 6.21 -3.73 21.53
C PRO A 214 7.75 -3.82 21.63
N LYS A 215 8.43 -3.69 20.50
CA LYS A 215 9.90 -3.77 20.43
C LYS A 215 10.61 -2.44 20.72
N LYS A 216 9.88 -1.32 20.70
CA LYS A 216 10.37 0.04 20.95
C LYS A 216 11.46 0.54 19.98
N VAL A 217 11.53 -0.03 18.77
CA VAL A 217 12.62 0.27 17.83
C VAL A 217 12.15 0.56 16.41
N GLU A 218 10.95 0.10 16.01
CA GLU A 218 10.51 0.22 14.63
C GLU A 218 9.76 1.55 14.34
N LEU A 219 8.95 2.03 15.29
CA LEU A 219 8.07 3.18 15.10
C LEU A 219 8.45 4.41 15.92
N THR A 220 9.47 4.35 16.77
CA THR A 220 9.86 5.42 17.69
C THR A 220 10.07 6.78 17.00
N LEU A 221 10.54 6.79 15.75
CA LEU A 221 10.74 8.02 14.98
C LEU A 221 9.43 8.79 14.76
N PHE A 222 8.31 8.11 14.73
CA PHE A 222 6.98 8.71 14.52
C PHE A 222 6.44 9.43 15.77
N ASN A 223 7.09 9.37 16.93
CA ASN A 223 6.75 10.23 18.06
C ASN A 223 6.77 11.72 17.69
N LYS A 224 7.59 12.11 16.71
CA LYS A 224 7.70 13.50 16.24
C LYS A 224 6.41 14.04 15.60
N ILE A 225 5.51 13.16 15.13
CA ILE A 225 4.22 13.55 14.57
C ILE A 225 3.07 13.43 15.57
N GLU A 226 3.35 13.18 16.85
CA GLU A 226 2.37 12.99 17.93
C GLU A 226 1.29 14.06 17.90
N ARG A 227 1.70 15.33 17.88
CA ARG A 227 0.80 16.47 18.01
C ARG A 227 -0.32 16.52 16.95
N HIS A 228 -0.04 16.04 15.74
CA HIS A 228 -0.94 16.20 14.61
C HIS A 228 -1.59 14.89 14.17
N TYR A 229 -0.84 13.81 14.16
CA TYR A 229 -1.26 12.57 13.52
C TYR A 229 -1.53 11.41 14.48
N LEU A 230 -0.98 11.42 15.71
CA LEU A 230 -1.19 10.30 16.62
C LEU A 230 -2.44 10.50 17.48
N ALA A 231 -3.22 9.44 17.60
CA ALA A 231 -4.28 9.31 18.59
C ALA A 231 -3.78 8.44 19.75
N LYS A 232 -4.00 8.91 20.98
CA LYS A 232 -3.62 8.19 22.21
C LYS A 232 -4.71 8.31 23.26
N LEU A 233 -4.65 7.45 24.27
CA LEU A 233 -5.50 7.59 25.45
C LEU A 233 -5.16 8.89 26.20
N PRO A 234 -6.11 9.48 26.89
CA PRO A 234 -5.92 10.70 27.68
C PRO A 234 -5.13 10.43 28.98
N ASP A 235 -3.93 9.88 28.82
CA ASP A 235 -2.95 9.66 29.88
C ASP A 235 -1.64 10.40 29.55
N ASP A 236 -0.76 10.53 30.53
CA ASP A 236 0.56 11.16 30.36
C ASP A 236 1.59 10.24 29.68
N GLY A 237 1.13 9.14 29.06
CA GLY A 237 2.00 8.17 28.39
C GLY A 237 2.49 8.63 27.03
N GLU A 238 3.47 7.90 26.51
CA GLU A 238 3.96 8.06 25.14
C GLU A 238 2.84 7.75 24.14
N ALA A 239 2.82 8.48 23.01
CA ALA A 239 1.81 8.30 21.98
C ALA A 239 1.94 6.96 21.24
N ILE A 240 3.18 6.43 21.13
CA ILE A 240 3.42 5.08 20.62
C ILE A 240 3.35 4.09 21.76
N ILE A 241 2.44 3.14 21.67
CA ILE A 241 2.11 2.22 22.75
C ILE A 241 3.10 1.05 22.74
N THR A 242 3.80 0.88 23.86
CA THR A 242 4.83 -0.16 24.03
C THR A 242 4.47 -1.21 25.09
N ASP A 243 3.54 -0.89 25.98
CA ASP A 243 3.09 -1.76 27.07
C ASP A 243 1.85 -2.56 26.67
N THR A 244 1.87 -3.87 26.91
CA THR A 244 0.79 -4.80 26.52
C THR A 244 -0.56 -4.46 27.18
N LYS A 245 -0.56 -4.00 28.45
CA LYS A 245 -1.81 -3.62 29.12
C LYS A 245 -2.44 -2.40 28.48
N LYS A 246 -1.59 -1.41 28.13
CA LYS A 246 -2.04 -0.21 27.41
C LYS A 246 -2.56 -0.55 26.02
N VAL A 247 -1.98 -1.55 25.33
CA VAL A 247 -2.51 -2.04 24.05
C VAL A 247 -3.96 -2.52 24.20
N VAL A 248 -4.23 -3.36 25.20
CA VAL A 248 -5.59 -3.88 25.44
C VAL A 248 -6.57 -2.73 25.70
N ASN A 249 -6.20 -1.79 26.57
CA ASN A 249 -7.06 -0.64 26.87
C ASN A 249 -7.31 0.23 25.61
N THR A 250 -6.29 0.43 24.79
CA THR A 250 -6.41 1.19 23.54
C THR A 250 -7.34 0.48 22.53
N VAL A 251 -7.20 -0.84 22.37
CA VAL A 251 -8.08 -1.60 21.50
C VAL A 251 -9.53 -1.54 21.97
N ASN A 252 -9.77 -1.65 23.29
CA ASN A 252 -11.11 -1.49 23.86
C ASN A 252 -11.68 -0.08 23.60
N SER A 253 -10.86 0.97 23.74
CA SER A 253 -11.28 2.33 23.41
C SER A 253 -11.59 2.50 21.92
N LEU A 254 -10.85 1.85 21.04
CA LEU A 254 -11.15 1.85 19.60
C LEU A 254 -12.47 1.15 19.28
N CYS A 255 -12.82 0.09 20.02
CA CYS A 255 -14.13 -0.56 19.88
C CYS A 255 -15.26 0.41 20.27
N ILE A 256 -15.11 1.14 21.38
CA ILE A 256 -16.09 2.15 21.80
C ILE A 256 -16.21 3.26 20.75
N GLU A 257 -15.08 3.81 20.30
CA GLU A 257 -15.08 4.83 19.23
C GLU A 257 -15.75 4.33 17.93
N MET A 258 -15.55 3.06 17.60
CA MET A 258 -16.23 2.46 16.44
C MET A 258 -17.75 2.40 16.64
N ASP A 259 -18.20 1.99 17.81
CA ASP A 259 -19.63 1.93 18.13
C ASP A 259 -20.27 3.32 18.12
N ASP A 260 -19.60 4.32 18.69
CA ASP A 260 -20.04 5.73 18.65
C ASP A 260 -20.16 6.24 17.21
N ARG A 261 -19.22 5.90 16.34
CA ARG A 261 -19.28 6.24 14.90
C ARG A 261 -20.42 5.55 14.18
N TYR A 262 -20.72 4.29 14.52
CA TYR A 262 -21.90 3.61 13.97
C TYR A 262 -23.19 4.31 14.41
N GLU A 263 -23.29 4.75 15.66
CA GLU A 263 -24.47 5.47 16.13
C GLU A 263 -24.61 6.82 15.39
N LEU A 264 -23.51 7.58 15.18
CA LEU A 264 -23.52 8.79 14.36
C LEU A 264 -23.97 8.52 12.92
N CYS A 265 -23.48 7.46 12.29
CA CYS A 265 -23.91 7.08 10.95
C CYS A 265 -25.40 6.74 10.91
N LYS A 266 -25.91 6.03 11.92
CA LYS A 266 -27.30 5.66 12.03
C LYS A 266 -28.20 6.91 12.20
N GLN A 267 -27.85 7.83 13.08
CA GLN A 267 -28.57 9.09 13.30
C GLN A 267 -28.59 9.95 12.03
N ALA A 268 -27.46 10.00 11.31
CA ALA A 268 -27.34 10.69 10.04
C ALA A 268 -27.98 9.94 8.85
N GLN A 269 -28.52 8.75 9.06
CA GLN A 269 -29.03 7.87 8.00
C GLN A 269 -28.01 7.65 6.88
N CYS A 270 -26.74 7.38 7.28
CA CYS A 270 -25.62 7.08 6.40
C CYS A 270 -25.20 5.63 6.58
N ARG A 271 -24.73 4.98 5.51
CA ARG A 271 -24.27 3.57 5.56
C ARG A 271 -22.81 3.43 5.95
N ASN A 272 -22.04 4.49 5.83
CA ASN A 272 -20.60 4.48 6.07
C ASN A 272 -20.07 5.90 6.34
N ILE A 273 -18.84 5.99 6.85
CA ILE A 273 -18.17 7.25 7.17
C ILE A 273 -18.01 8.19 5.97
N LYS A 274 -17.89 7.66 4.75
CA LYS A 274 -17.77 8.49 3.54
C LYS A 274 -19.04 9.26 3.24
N GLU A 275 -20.19 8.58 3.35
CA GLU A 275 -21.51 9.22 3.20
C GLU A 275 -21.74 10.24 4.32
N TYR A 276 -21.35 9.91 5.56
CA TYR A 276 -21.44 10.81 6.69
C TYR A 276 -20.61 12.08 6.45
N ASN A 277 -19.33 11.93 6.09
CA ASN A 277 -18.44 13.05 5.84
C ASN A 277 -18.92 13.93 4.66
N ALA A 278 -19.50 13.34 3.62
CA ALA A 278 -20.07 14.09 2.51
C ALA A 278 -21.25 14.97 2.98
N LYS A 279 -22.14 14.45 3.83
CA LYS A 279 -23.21 15.23 4.45
C LYS A 279 -22.66 16.31 5.38
N PHE A 280 -21.63 16.02 6.14
CA PHE A 280 -20.97 16.97 7.02
C PHE A 280 -20.36 18.14 6.24
N ILE A 281 -19.57 17.84 5.21
CA ILE A 281 -18.95 18.85 4.35
C ILE A 281 -20.01 19.75 3.69
N THR A 282 -21.07 19.15 3.16
CA THR A 282 -22.18 19.91 2.54
C THR A 282 -23.13 20.54 3.56
N ARG A 283 -22.82 20.48 4.86
CA ARG A 283 -23.61 21.04 5.98
C ARG A 283 -25.03 20.49 6.05
N ARG A 284 -25.25 19.24 5.65
CA ARG A 284 -26.57 18.58 5.61
C ARG A 284 -26.81 17.61 6.77
N LEU A 285 -25.97 17.64 7.80
CA LEU A 285 -26.22 16.94 9.05
C LEU A 285 -27.13 17.80 9.91
N ASN A 286 -28.19 17.17 10.45
CA ASN A 286 -29.04 17.84 11.45
C ASN A 286 -28.29 17.80 12.81
N PRO A 287 -28.05 18.95 13.46
CA PRO A 287 -27.35 18.99 14.75
C PRO A 287 -28.21 18.51 15.94
N ASN A 288 -29.52 18.25 15.75
CA ASN A 288 -30.48 17.85 16.81
C ASN A 288 -30.77 16.37 16.77
#